data_3c1ef5aac9f01d7a019a69bfc9740e83
#
_entry.id   3c1ef5aac9f01d7a019a69bfc9740e83
#
_cell.length_a   1.000
_cell.length_b   1.000
_cell.length_c   1.000
_cell.angle_alpha   90.00
_cell.angle_beta   90.00
_cell.angle_gamma   90.00
#
_symmetry.space_group_name_H-M   'P 1'
#
loop_
_entity.id
_entity.type
_entity.pdbx_description
1 polymer ?
#
loop_
_entity_poly.entity_id
_entity_poly.type
_entity_poly.pdbx_seq_one_letter_code
_entity_poly.pdbx_strand_id
1 'polypeptide(L)'
;MSGSHVILIRNQQEARRVLEEIGVDPGAYPYLLPKASFHCIKLKDISFRGANIIKQEMLSKGGEAAIARQALFGKGSGDVLLMGTLKHYRLLINKLKVQPFGLKKVATEIENILVALEPKQQIIELPHGKSLKLGERTLIMGILNVTPDSFSDGGKYLNSDQAVKRAREMIDEGADIIDIGAASSRPDSVMAGADEEIQRLLPVMDKLAAQDIIISIDTFRGEVARAALENGAHIINDIGSLQLDSQLLPVLVEKQASVILMHNRMQIRTGEPYRDLVADIITELEDAIGHAVEAGLPGDKIIIDPGIGFGKTPGGNRLLLKRLGDFRSLGKPILIGASRKSFIGQTLGLEVNERLEGSLAAVAIAIMNGADIVRVHDVEASKRVATMTDMVMQENG
;
A
#
# COMPACT_ATOMS: atom_id res chain seq x y z
N MET A 1 3.53 -21.86 40.55
CA MET A 1 2.90 -20.77 39.78
C MET A 1 2.73 -21.23 38.36
N SER A 2 1.54 -21.19 37.80
CA SER A 2 1.35 -21.57 36.40
C SER A 2 1.81 -20.41 35.51
N GLY A 3 2.70 -20.65 34.55
CA GLY A 3 3.10 -19.68 33.53
C GLY A 3 2.07 -19.52 32.42
N SER A 4 0.80 -19.89 32.63
CA SER A 4 -0.26 -19.83 31.63
C SER A 4 -0.60 -18.39 31.28
N HIS A 5 -0.60 -18.08 29.97
CA HIS A 5 -0.84 -16.75 29.43
C HIS A 5 -1.49 -16.82 28.05
N VAL A 6 -1.99 -15.70 27.56
CA VAL A 6 -2.53 -15.55 26.21
C VAL A 6 -1.40 -15.35 25.24
N ILE A 7 -1.41 -16.10 24.11
CA ILE A 7 -0.49 -15.92 22.98
C ILE A 7 -1.28 -15.31 21.81
N LEU A 8 -0.70 -14.28 21.19
CA LEU A 8 -1.23 -13.69 19.96
C LEU A 8 -0.54 -14.36 18.77
N ILE A 9 -1.31 -15.04 17.94
CA ILE A 9 -0.84 -15.67 16.71
C ILE A 9 -1.36 -14.85 15.54
N ARG A 10 -0.44 -14.24 14.78
CA ARG A 10 -0.77 -13.33 13.68
C ARG A 10 -0.79 -14.03 12.32
N ASN A 11 -0.01 -15.10 12.15
CA ASN A 11 0.14 -15.83 10.89
C ASN A 11 0.42 -17.32 11.14
N GLN A 12 0.45 -18.09 10.06
CA GLN A 12 0.68 -19.53 10.14
C GLN A 12 2.11 -19.91 10.56
N GLN A 13 3.09 -19.05 10.30
CA GLN A 13 4.47 -19.30 10.69
C GLN A 13 4.64 -19.20 12.21
N GLU A 14 4.05 -18.18 12.84
CA GLU A 14 4.00 -18.07 14.30
C GLU A 14 3.25 -19.26 14.91
N ALA A 15 2.09 -19.65 14.32
CA ALA A 15 1.35 -20.81 14.76
C ALA A 15 2.19 -22.09 14.72
N ARG A 16 2.94 -22.31 13.63
CA ARG A 16 3.80 -23.48 13.47
C ARG A 16 4.84 -23.55 14.57
N ARG A 17 5.53 -22.44 14.84
CA ARG A 17 6.54 -22.36 15.87
C ARG A 17 6.01 -22.72 17.26
N VAL A 18 4.87 -22.16 17.65
CA VAL A 18 4.23 -22.50 18.93
C VAL A 18 3.91 -24.00 19.02
N LEU A 19 3.48 -24.63 17.91
CA LEU A 19 3.25 -26.07 17.86
C LEU A 19 4.55 -26.88 17.99
N GLU A 20 5.64 -26.39 17.39
CA GLU A 20 6.98 -26.98 17.51
C GLU A 20 7.52 -26.90 18.95
N GLU A 21 7.39 -25.75 19.61
CA GLU A 21 7.78 -25.54 21.02
C GLU A 21 7.02 -26.47 21.99
N ILE A 22 5.74 -26.71 21.72
CA ILE A 22 4.91 -27.66 22.49
C ILE A 22 5.33 -29.11 22.21
N GLY A 23 6.05 -29.38 21.10
CA GLY A 23 6.40 -30.72 20.68
C GLY A 23 5.28 -31.48 19.99
N VAL A 24 4.39 -30.77 19.30
CA VAL A 24 3.27 -31.38 18.55
C VAL A 24 3.83 -32.19 17.37
N ASP A 25 3.27 -33.39 17.15
CA ASP A 25 3.63 -34.24 16.01
C ASP A 25 3.44 -33.49 14.69
N PRO A 26 4.48 -33.40 13.81
CA PRO A 26 4.38 -32.73 12.53
C PRO A 26 3.24 -33.20 11.63
N GLY A 27 2.83 -34.46 11.74
CA GLY A 27 1.68 -35.02 11.04
C GLY A 27 0.33 -34.37 11.40
N ALA A 28 0.26 -33.67 12.55
CA ALA A 28 -0.92 -32.93 12.96
C ALA A 28 -0.99 -31.49 12.39
N TYR A 29 0.12 -30.93 11.89
CA TYR A 29 0.18 -29.53 11.41
C TYR A 29 -0.84 -29.21 10.30
N PRO A 30 -1.08 -30.05 9.28
CA PRO A 30 -2.08 -29.77 8.27
C PRO A 30 -3.51 -29.58 8.83
N TYR A 31 -3.79 -30.16 10.01
CA TYR A 31 -5.08 -30.08 10.68
C TYR A 31 -5.17 -28.95 11.71
N LEU A 32 -4.04 -28.54 12.31
CA LEU A 32 -4.01 -27.52 13.38
C LEU A 32 -3.76 -26.13 12.83
N LEU A 33 -2.78 -25.95 11.96
CA LEU A 33 -2.42 -24.64 11.40
C LEU A 33 -3.62 -23.88 10.81
N PRO A 34 -4.50 -24.48 10.00
CA PRO A 34 -5.66 -23.75 9.47
C PRO A 34 -6.68 -23.31 10.52
N LYS A 35 -6.54 -23.74 11.77
CA LYS A 35 -7.42 -23.37 12.88
C LYS A 35 -6.81 -22.27 13.77
N ALA A 36 -5.51 -22.07 13.69
CA ALA A 36 -4.81 -21.11 14.54
C ALA A 36 -5.00 -19.64 14.11
N SER A 37 -5.28 -19.39 12.82
CA SER A 37 -5.53 -18.04 12.31
C SER A 37 -7.02 -17.79 12.14
N PHE A 38 -7.52 -16.74 12.79
CA PHE A 38 -8.91 -16.28 12.70
C PHE A 38 -8.98 -14.97 11.92
N HIS A 39 -9.87 -14.90 10.95
CA HIS A 39 -10.06 -13.73 10.10
C HIS A 39 -11.50 -13.24 10.11
N CYS A 40 -11.68 -11.92 10.02
CA CYS A 40 -12.94 -11.26 9.74
C CYS A 40 -12.87 -10.69 8.32
N ILE A 41 -13.70 -11.18 7.39
CA ILE A 41 -13.76 -10.68 6.00
C ILE A 41 -15.08 -9.96 5.79
N LYS A 42 -15.04 -8.69 5.41
CA LYS A 42 -16.22 -7.90 5.07
C LYS A 42 -16.42 -7.92 3.56
N LEU A 43 -17.45 -8.62 3.11
CA LEU A 43 -17.89 -8.62 1.72
C LEU A 43 -18.88 -7.47 1.49
N LYS A 44 -18.76 -6.79 0.35
CA LYS A 44 -19.59 -5.64 0.00
C LYS A 44 -20.70 -6.05 -0.95
N ASP A 45 -21.84 -5.37 -0.83
CA ASP A 45 -22.97 -5.41 -1.75
C ASP A 45 -23.46 -6.80 -2.18
N ILE A 46 -23.49 -7.74 -1.23
CA ILE A 46 -23.97 -9.10 -1.47
C ILE A 46 -25.51 -9.12 -1.53
N SER A 47 -26.07 -9.72 -2.60
CA SER A 47 -27.53 -9.90 -2.67
C SER A 47 -28.05 -10.62 -1.42
N PHE A 48 -29.21 -10.20 -0.90
CA PHE A 48 -29.75 -10.78 0.34
C PHE A 48 -29.99 -12.28 0.23
N ARG A 49 -30.32 -12.79 -0.96
CA ARG A 49 -30.39 -14.23 -1.20
C ARG A 49 -29.04 -14.90 -1.03
N GLY A 50 -28.00 -14.35 -1.63
CA GLY A 50 -26.62 -14.80 -1.49
C GLY A 50 -26.14 -14.72 -0.02
N ALA A 51 -26.42 -13.61 0.66
CA ALA A 51 -26.06 -13.40 2.06
C ALA A 51 -26.66 -14.47 2.99
N ASN A 52 -27.93 -14.85 2.77
CA ASN A 52 -28.56 -15.93 3.55
C ASN A 52 -27.88 -17.27 3.29
N ILE A 53 -27.55 -17.61 2.03
CA ILE A 53 -26.86 -18.87 1.71
C ILE A 53 -25.46 -18.86 2.36
N ILE A 54 -24.68 -17.77 2.20
CA ILE A 54 -23.37 -17.62 2.81
C ILE A 54 -23.44 -17.83 4.32
N LYS A 55 -24.44 -17.22 4.99
CA LYS A 55 -24.64 -17.36 6.43
C LYS A 55 -24.87 -18.82 6.83
N GLN A 56 -25.80 -19.48 6.18
CA GLN A 56 -26.12 -20.91 6.48
C GLN A 56 -24.91 -21.81 6.24
N GLU A 57 -24.19 -21.61 5.13
CA GLU A 57 -23.02 -22.39 4.82
C GLU A 57 -21.88 -22.12 5.83
N MET A 58 -21.66 -20.86 6.27
CA MET A 58 -20.61 -20.55 7.24
C MET A 58 -20.91 -21.17 8.61
N LEU A 59 -22.17 -21.04 9.08
CA LEU A 59 -22.66 -21.67 10.32
C LEU A 59 -22.47 -23.19 10.31
N SER A 60 -22.85 -23.87 9.20
CA SER A 60 -22.71 -25.30 9.08
C SER A 60 -21.29 -25.84 9.18
N LYS A 61 -20.28 -24.95 9.05
CA LYS A 61 -18.86 -25.27 9.12
C LYS A 61 -18.21 -24.86 10.45
N GLY A 62 -19.00 -24.24 11.35
CA GLY A 62 -18.55 -23.80 12.67
C GLY A 62 -17.97 -22.39 12.70
N GLY A 63 -18.05 -21.65 11.58
CA GLY A 63 -17.80 -20.20 11.54
C GLY A 63 -19.07 -19.40 11.76
N GLU A 64 -19.01 -18.07 11.58
CA GLU A 64 -20.17 -17.19 11.74
C GLU A 64 -20.24 -16.19 10.57
N ALA A 65 -21.46 -15.71 10.25
CA ALA A 65 -21.65 -14.62 9.30
C ALA A 65 -22.74 -13.65 9.78
N ALA A 66 -22.37 -12.39 9.96
CA ALA A 66 -23.32 -11.33 10.25
C ALA A 66 -23.84 -10.72 8.95
N ILE A 67 -25.17 -10.64 8.81
CA ILE A 67 -25.87 -10.06 7.68
C ILE A 67 -26.86 -9.00 8.14
N ALA A 68 -27.23 -8.08 7.25
CA ALA A 68 -28.22 -7.06 7.55
C ALA A 68 -29.59 -7.67 7.91
N ARG A 69 -30.33 -7.06 8.85
CA ARG A 69 -31.69 -7.52 9.24
C ARG A 69 -32.62 -7.63 8.04
N GLN A 70 -32.51 -6.71 7.08
CA GLN A 70 -33.32 -6.68 5.86
C GLN A 70 -33.08 -7.90 4.95
N ALA A 71 -31.96 -8.61 5.11
CA ALA A 71 -31.68 -9.82 4.34
C ALA A 71 -32.74 -10.92 4.52
N LEU A 72 -33.48 -10.90 5.62
CA LEU A 72 -34.60 -11.81 5.86
C LEU A 72 -35.74 -11.70 4.81
N PHE A 73 -35.88 -10.52 4.18
CA PHE A 73 -36.92 -10.27 3.17
C PHE A 73 -36.50 -10.65 1.75
N GLY A 74 -35.25 -11.04 1.52
CA GLY A 74 -34.73 -11.59 0.27
C GLY A 74 -34.65 -10.64 -0.92
N LYS A 75 -34.94 -9.33 -0.74
CA LYS A 75 -34.86 -8.28 -1.78
C LYS A 75 -33.84 -7.24 -1.41
N GLY A 76 -32.95 -6.90 -2.38
CA GLY A 76 -31.87 -5.95 -2.18
C GLY A 76 -30.51 -6.61 -1.94
N SER A 77 -29.55 -5.81 -1.51
CA SER A 77 -28.18 -6.20 -1.20
C SER A 77 -27.67 -5.51 0.08
N GLY A 78 -26.56 -5.99 0.59
CA GLY A 78 -25.91 -5.41 1.76
C GLY A 78 -24.60 -6.09 2.10
N ASP A 79 -23.86 -5.51 3.04
CA ASP A 79 -22.59 -6.05 3.47
C ASP A 79 -22.78 -7.33 4.31
N VAL A 80 -21.80 -8.23 4.21
CA VAL A 80 -21.72 -9.46 5.01
C VAL A 80 -20.36 -9.47 5.73
N LEU A 81 -20.38 -9.71 7.05
CA LEU A 81 -19.15 -9.94 7.82
C LEU A 81 -19.01 -11.43 8.08
N LEU A 82 -18.00 -12.04 7.48
CA LEU A 82 -17.61 -13.42 7.74
C LEU A 82 -16.62 -13.47 8.90
N MET A 83 -16.76 -14.44 9.79
CA MET A 83 -15.92 -14.62 10.97
C MET A 83 -15.55 -16.09 11.11
N GLY A 84 -14.27 -16.42 10.95
CA GLY A 84 -13.84 -17.80 11.02
C GLY A 84 -12.35 -18.03 10.86
N THR A 85 -11.94 -19.27 11.02
CA THR A 85 -10.58 -19.72 10.77
C THR A 85 -10.37 -20.07 9.29
N LEU A 86 -9.12 -20.17 8.83
CA LEU A 86 -8.79 -20.60 7.48
C LEU A 86 -9.43 -21.94 7.11
N LYS A 87 -9.62 -22.86 8.08
CA LYS A 87 -10.35 -24.10 7.84
C LYS A 87 -11.80 -23.85 7.42
N HIS A 88 -12.50 -22.93 8.11
CA HIS A 88 -13.88 -22.59 7.81
C HIS A 88 -14.00 -21.96 6.42
N TYR A 89 -13.11 -21.04 6.08
CA TYR A 89 -13.07 -20.40 4.76
C TYR A 89 -12.80 -21.38 3.63
N ARG A 90 -11.85 -22.31 3.77
CA ARG A 90 -11.59 -23.35 2.76
C ARG A 90 -12.82 -24.18 2.46
N LEU A 91 -13.54 -24.58 3.50
CA LEU A 91 -14.79 -25.36 3.36
C LEU A 91 -15.92 -24.51 2.75
N LEU A 92 -16.02 -23.23 3.14
CA LEU A 92 -16.99 -22.30 2.58
C LEU A 92 -16.75 -22.06 1.09
N ILE A 93 -15.51 -21.71 0.68
CA ILE A 93 -15.13 -21.47 -0.71
C ILE A 93 -15.53 -22.67 -1.60
N ASN A 94 -15.15 -23.87 -1.21
CA ASN A 94 -15.50 -25.09 -1.97
C ASN A 94 -17.01 -25.22 -2.18
N LYS A 95 -17.80 -24.84 -1.18
CA LYS A 95 -19.28 -24.96 -1.27
C LYS A 95 -19.86 -23.81 -2.11
N LEU A 96 -19.38 -22.57 -1.96
CA LEU A 96 -19.87 -21.42 -2.73
C LEU A 96 -19.55 -21.52 -4.22
N LYS A 97 -18.47 -22.21 -4.63
CA LYS A 97 -18.10 -22.42 -6.03
C LYS A 97 -19.20 -23.15 -6.85
N VAL A 98 -20.05 -23.93 -6.19
CA VAL A 98 -21.14 -24.70 -6.83
C VAL A 98 -22.52 -24.12 -6.57
N GLN A 99 -22.64 -23.00 -5.85
CA GLN A 99 -23.90 -22.36 -5.52
C GLN A 99 -24.31 -21.33 -6.59
N PRO A 100 -25.66 -21.12 -6.79
CA PRO A 100 -26.17 -20.07 -7.70
C PRO A 100 -25.99 -18.65 -7.14
N PHE A 101 -26.64 -17.69 -7.77
CA PHE A 101 -26.72 -16.26 -7.35
C PHE A 101 -25.38 -15.54 -7.29
N GLY A 102 -24.43 -15.85 -8.20
CA GLY A 102 -23.15 -15.17 -8.26
C GLY A 102 -22.13 -15.59 -7.19
N LEU A 103 -22.46 -16.59 -6.35
CA LEU A 103 -21.62 -17.01 -5.22
C LEU A 103 -20.29 -17.62 -5.64
N LYS A 104 -20.13 -18.07 -6.88
CA LYS A 104 -18.83 -18.47 -7.44
C LYS A 104 -17.86 -17.29 -7.47
N LYS A 105 -18.33 -16.08 -7.84
CA LYS A 105 -17.48 -14.85 -7.80
C LYS A 105 -17.08 -14.52 -6.38
N VAL A 106 -18.02 -14.57 -5.44
CA VAL A 106 -17.75 -14.35 -4.01
C VAL A 106 -16.73 -15.36 -3.47
N ALA A 107 -16.82 -16.62 -3.88
CA ALA A 107 -15.83 -17.64 -3.50
C ALA A 107 -14.43 -17.27 -3.99
N THR A 108 -14.30 -16.81 -5.23
CA THR A 108 -13.02 -16.36 -5.80
C THR A 108 -12.50 -15.12 -5.07
N GLU A 109 -13.36 -14.15 -4.75
CA GLU A 109 -13.01 -12.96 -3.97
C GLU A 109 -12.44 -13.33 -2.60
N ILE A 110 -13.14 -14.19 -1.84
CA ILE A 110 -12.64 -14.66 -0.54
C ILE A 110 -11.29 -15.38 -0.69
N GLU A 111 -11.15 -16.23 -1.71
CA GLU A 111 -9.91 -16.97 -1.97
C GLU A 111 -8.75 -16.01 -2.26
N ASN A 112 -8.97 -14.98 -3.09
CA ASN A 112 -7.98 -13.96 -3.41
C ASN A 112 -7.56 -13.15 -2.17
N ILE A 113 -8.53 -12.72 -1.35
CA ILE A 113 -8.26 -12.01 -0.09
C ILE A 113 -7.37 -12.89 0.82
N LEU A 114 -7.70 -14.15 1.01
CA LEU A 114 -6.92 -15.04 1.88
C LEU A 114 -5.51 -15.28 1.36
N VAL A 115 -5.35 -15.42 0.03
CA VAL A 115 -4.03 -15.53 -0.62
C VAL A 115 -3.22 -14.25 -0.46
N ALA A 116 -3.87 -13.10 -0.53
CA ALA A 116 -3.25 -11.78 -0.38
C ALA A 116 -2.75 -11.51 1.06
N LEU A 117 -3.40 -12.11 2.07
CA LEU A 117 -3.01 -11.96 3.48
C LEU A 117 -1.78 -12.79 3.87
N GLU A 118 -1.41 -13.80 3.07
CA GLU A 118 -0.23 -14.60 3.37
C GLU A 118 1.05 -13.76 3.15
N PRO A 119 1.99 -13.75 4.12
CA PRO A 119 3.26 -13.06 3.95
C PRO A 119 4.01 -13.63 2.74
N LYS A 120 4.43 -12.77 1.83
CA LYS A 120 5.18 -13.17 0.63
C LYS A 120 6.41 -12.30 0.47
N GLN A 121 7.55 -12.94 0.25
CA GLN A 121 8.63 -12.26 -0.43
C GLN A 121 8.23 -12.06 -1.89
N GLN A 122 8.33 -10.84 -2.37
CA GLN A 122 8.00 -10.49 -3.75
C GLN A 122 9.18 -9.77 -4.40
N ILE A 123 9.49 -10.14 -5.63
CA ILE A 123 10.45 -9.43 -6.46
C ILE A 123 9.66 -8.77 -7.58
N ILE A 124 9.79 -7.46 -7.69
CA ILE A 124 9.24 -6.70 -8.82
C ILE A 124 10.40 -6.40 -9.76
N GLU A 125 10.36 -7.00 -10.95
CA GLU A 125 11.32 -6.69 -11.99
C GLU A 125 11.04 -5.27 -12.52
N LEU A 126 12.07 -4.44 -12.56
CA LEU A 126 12.01 -3.04 -12.96
C LEU A 126 12.69 -2.82 -14.31
N PRO A 127 12.41 -1.70 -15.01
CA PRO A 127 13.18 -1.29 -16.18
C PRO A 127 14.70 -1.24 -15.89
N HIS A 128 15.49 -1.26 -16.93
CA HIS A 128 16.97 -1.14 -16.88
C HIS A 128 17.66 -2.22 -16.02
N GLY A 129 17.06 -3.42 -15.89
CA GLY A 129 17.66 -4.56 -15.20
C GLY A 129 17.73 -4.46 -13.69
N LYS A 130 16.98 -3.54 -13.08
CA LYS A 130 16.83 -3.45 -11.62
C LYS A 130 15.71 -4.36 -11.12
N SER A 131 15.69 -4.60 -9.82
CA SER A 131 14.60 -5.31 -9.14
C SER A 131 14.35 -4.71 -7.76
N LEU A 132 13.10 -4.72 -7.34
CA LEU A 132 12.66 -4.30 -6.01
C LEU A 132 12.29 -5.54 -5.20
N LYS A 133 13.02 -5.80 -4.12
CA LYS A 133 12.78 -6.94 -3.22
C LYS A 133 11.97 -6.48 -2.03
N LEU A 134 10.78 -7.06 -1.86
CA LEU A 134 9.81 -6.74 -0.81
C LEU A 134 9.58 -7.95 0.11
N GLY A 135 9.18 -7.69 1.35
CA GLY A 135 8.81 -8.71 2.33
C GLY A 135 9.96 -9.20 3.23
N GLU A 136 11.21 -8.80 2.98
CA GLU A 136 12.33 -9.08 3.90
C GLU A 136 12.48 -8.00 4.97
N ARG A 137 12.27 -6.75 4.59
CA ARG A 137 12.31 -5.56 5.44
C ARG A 137 11.53 -4.42 4.80
N THR A 138 11.25 -3.39 5.58
CA THR A 138 10.67 -2.16 5.05
C THR A 138 11.69 -1.39 4.20
N LEU A 139 11.28 -0.93 3.03
CA LEU A 139 12.10 -0.10 2.16
C LEU A 139 11.89 1.38 2.45
N ILE A 140 12.97 2.16 2.33
CA ILE A 140 12.97 3.60 2.53
C ILE A 140 13.00 4.31 1.19
N MET A 141 11.96 5.09 0.90
CA MET A 141 11.87 5.96 -0.27
C MET A 141 12.12 7.40 0.17
N GLY A 142 13.27 7.96 -0.20
CA GLY A 142 13.64 9.33 0.11
C GLY A 142 12.98 10.32 -0.86
N ILE A 143 12.39 11.40 -0.33
CA ILE A 143 11.73 12.45 -1.12
C ILE A 143 12.76 13.49 -1.57
N LEU A 144 12.95 13.64 -2.88
CA LEU A 144 13.81 14.64 -3.49
C LEU A 144 13.00 15.63 -4.34
N ASN A 145 12.72 16.81 -3.80
CA ASN A 145 12.02 17.86 -4.55
C ASN A 145 13.00 18.72 -5.35
N VAL A 146 12.78 18.81 -6.67
CA VAL A 146 13.57 19.62 -7.61
C VAL A 146 12.73 20.80 -8.08
N THR A 147 12.23 21.60 -7.11
CA THR A 147 11.41 22.79 -7.40
C THR A 147 12.22 24.05 -7.15
N PRO A 148 11.91 25.20 -7.82
CA PRO A 148 12.63 26.46 -7.62
C PRO A 148 12.71 26.90 -6.16
N ASP A 149 11.65 26.67 -5.39
CA ASP A 149 11.55 27.05 -3.97
C ASP A 149 12.37 26.15 -3.04
N SER A 150 12.78 24.98 -3.50
CA SER A 150 13.53 24.02 -2.68
C SER A 150 15.00 24.41 -2.50
N PHE A 151 15.53 25.32 -3.37
CA PHE A 151 16.93 25.71 -3.43
C PHE A 151 17.04 27.21 -3.81
N SER A 152 16.73 28.11 -2.91
CA SER A 152 16.35 29.51 -3.15
C SER A 152 17.43 30.46 -3.69
N ASP A 153 18.69 30.07 -3.90
CA ASP A 153 19.76 31.03 -4.19
C ASP A 153 20.65 30.78 -5.43
N GLY A 154 20.24 29.94 -6.39
CA GLY A 154 21.09 29.64 -7.53
C GLY A 154 20.39 29.26 -8.82
N GLY A 155 20.98 29.63 -9.96
CA GLY A 155 20.47 29.33 -11.30
C GLY A 155 20.32 27.82 -11.57
N LYS A 156 19.66 27.45 -12.72
CA LYS A 156 19.25 26.07 -13.08
C LYS A 156 20.30 24.95 -12.87
N TYR A 157 21.60 25.25 -13.01
CA TYR A 157 22.69 24.29 -12.83
C TYR A 157 23.07 24.08 -11.36
N LEU A 158 23.03 25.11 -10.53
CA LEU A 158 23.26 25.00 -9.08
C LEU A 158 22.20 24.15 -8.40
N ASN A 159 20.95 24.23 -8.85
CA ASN A 159 19.85 23.44 -8.31
C ASN A 159 20.01 21.93 -8.60
N SER A 160 20.52 21.54 -9.79
CA SER A 160 20.74 20.11 -10.10
C SER A 160 21.89 19.52 -9.29
N ASP A 161 22.97 20.26 -9.05
CA ASP A 161 24.12 19.78 -8.25
C ASP A 161 23.75 19.61 -6.77
N GLN A 162 22.96 20.54 -6.22
CA GLN A 162 22.44 20.43 -4.85
C GLN A 162 21.47 19.24 -4.72
N ALA A 163 20.58 19.04 -5.70
CA ALA A 163 19.68 17.90 -5.72
C ALA A 163 20.44 16.56 -5.78
N VAL A 164 21.46 16.46 -6.64
CA VAL A 164 22.33 15.28 -6.72
C VAL A 164 23.11 15.05 -5.44
N LYS A 165 23.65 16.12 -4.82
CA LYS A 165 24.30 16.02 -3.52
C LYS A 165 23.34 15.47 -2.47
N ARG A 166 22.11 16.01 -2.38
CA ARG A 166 21.10 15.52 -1.43
C ARG A 166 20.68 14.08 -1.72
N ALA A 167 20.54 13.69 -2.97
CA ALA A 167 20.25 12.31 -3.33
C ALA A 167 21.36 11.35 -2.86
N ARG A 168 22.64 11.72 -3.02
CA ARG A 168 23.78 10.92 -2.52
C ARG A 168 23.77 10.82 -1.00
N GLU A 169 23.53 11.92 -0.30
CA GLU A 169 23.36 11.90 1.16
C GLU A 169 22.25 10.93 1.57
N MET A 170 21.08 10.96 0.90
CA MET A 170 19.98 10.01 1.18
C MET A 170 20.37 8.56 0.92
N ILE A 171 21.18 8.28 -0.12
CA ILE A 171 21.70 6.94 -0.39
C ILE A 171 22.60 6.48 0.75
N ASP A 172 23.53 7.35 1.19
CA ASP A 172 24.44 7.06 2.31
C ASP A 172 23.67 6.93 3.64
N GLU A 173 22.58 7.67 3.82
CA GLU A 173 21.63 7.56 4.94
C GLU A 173 20.81 6.26 4.90
N GLY A 174 20.84 5.50 3.80
CA GLY A 174 20.21 4.19 3.63
C GLY A 174 18.85 4.21 2.92
N ALA A 175 18.61 5.17 2.02
CA ALA A 175 17.48 5.11 1.11
C ALA A 175 17.65 3.95 0.11
N ASP A 176 16.56 3.25 -0.15
CA ASP A 176 16.47 2.17 -1.15
C ASP A 176 15.96 2.69 -2.50
N ILE A 177 15.19 3.76 -2.45
CA ILE A 177 14.55 4.41 -3.60
C ILE A 177 14.68 5.92 -3.40
N ILE A 178 15.02 6.65 -4.48
CA ILE A 178 14.92 8.11 -4.51
C ILE A 178 13.72 8.50 -5.35
N ASP A 179 12.76 9.20 -4.75
CA ASP A 179 11.56 9.67 -5.43
C ASP A 179 11.69 11.16 -5.78
N ILE A 180 11.86 11.44 -7.08
CA ILE A 180 12.17 12.77 -7.60
C ILE A 180 10.88 13.43 -8.06
N GLY A 181 10.53 14.58 -7.46
CA GLY A 181 9.40 15.41 -7.84
C GLY A 181 9.87 16.77 -8.38
N ALA A 182 9.48 17.11 -9.61
CA ALA A 182 9.80 18.39 -10.25
C ALA A 182 8.61 19.38 -10.30
N ALA A 183 7.40 18.90 -10.01
CA ALA A 183 6.21 19.73 -9.82
C ALA A 183 5.95 19.92 -8.31
N SER A 184 5.49 21.11 -7.92
CA SER A 184 5.03 21.33 -6.55
C SER A 184 3.63 20.72 -6.39
N SER A 185 3.48 19.78 -5.49
CA SER A 185 2.17 19.23 -5.10
C SER A 185 1.45 20.07 -4.04
N ARG A 186 1.94 21.29 -3.72
CA ARG A 186 1.29 22.19 -2.76
C ARG A 186 0.04 22.80 -3.37
N PRO A 187 -1.08 22.92 -2.61
CA PRO A 187 -2.35 23.41 -3.13
C PRO A 187 -2.30 24.78 -3.81
N ASP A 188 -1.39 25.66 -3.40
CA ASP A 188 -1.28 27.05 -3.84
C ASP A 188 -0.16 27.31 -4.86
N SER A 189 0.52 26.27 -5.35
CA SER A 189 1.58 26.43 -6.34
C SER A 189 1.03 26.37 -7.77
N VAL A 190 1.56 27.22 -8.65
CA VAL A 190 1.34 27.07 -10.09
C VAL A 190 2.02 25.77 -10.53
N MET A 191 1.22 24.82 -11.04
CA MET A 191 1.76 23.55 -11.53
C MET A 191 2.65 23.84 -12.74
N ALA A 192 3.90 23.38 -12.68
CA ALA A 192 4.83 23.40 -13.80
C ALA A 192 4.23 22.69 -15.03
N GLY A 193 4.53 23.15 -16.23
CA GLY A 193 4.21 22.42 -17.46
C GLY A 193 5.06 21.17 -17.61
N ALA A 194 4.67 20.24 -18.50
CA ALA A 194 5.43 19.01 -18.75
C ALA A 194 6.89 19.28 -19.17
N ASP A 195 7.08 20.22 -20.10
CA ASP A 195 8.43 20.62 -20.55
C ASP A 195 9.32 21.12 -19.41
N GLU A 196 8.73 21.89 -18.48
CA GLU A 196 9.45 22.43 -17.33
C GLU A 196 9.81 21.32 -16.33
N GLU A 197 8.90 20.37 -16.08
CA GLU A 197 9.18 19.19 -15.27
C GLU A 197 10.35 18.39 -15.87
N ILE A 198 10.31 18.09 -17.17
CA ILE A 198 11.35 17.35 -17.88
C ILE A 198 12.70 18.09 -17.80
N GLN A 199 12.71 19.41 -18.04
CA GLN A 199 13.94 20.21 -17.96
C GLN A 199 14.57 20.20 -16.56
N ARG A 200 13.78 20.04 -15.49
CA ARG A 200 14.27 19.93 -14.12
C ARG A 200 14.75 18.52 -13.78
N LEU A 201 14.06 17.50 -14.27
CA LEU A 201 14.32 16.09 -13.96
C LEU A 201 15.57 15.55 -14.63
N LEU A 202 15.69 15.70 -15.96
CA LEU A 202 16.73 15.05 -16.74
C LEU A 202 18.17 15.34 -16.27
N PRO A 203 18.55 16.60 -15.95
CA PRO A 203 19.91 16.87 -15.47
C PRO A 203 20.26 16.22 -14.13
N VAL A 204 19.26 15.95 -13.28
CA VAL A 204 19.45 15.25 -12.00
C VAL A 204 19.56 13.73 -12.27
N MET A 205 18.71 13.20 -13.12
CA MET A 205 18.69 11.77 -13.48
C MET A 205 20.00 11.36 -14.16
N ASP A 206 20.50 12.12 -15.12
CA ASP A 206 21.79 11.86 -15.80
C ASP A 206 22.95 11.71 -14.80
N LYS A 207 23.01 12.59 -13.78
CA LYS A 207 24.04 12.55 -12.75
C LYS A 207 23.85 11.41 -11.74
N LEU A 208 22.64 10.90 -11.58
CA LEU A 208 22.31 9.76 -10.72
C LEU A 208 22.41 8.42 -11.44
N ALA A 209 22.45 8.39 -12.78
CA ALA A 209 22.49 7.16 -13.59
C ALA A 209 23.67 6.24 -13.24
N ALA A 210 24.78 6.80 -12.74
CA ALA A 210 25.95 6.04 -12.30
C ALA A 210 25.82 5.45 -10.88
N GLN A 211 24.75 5.78 -10.14
CA GLN A 211 24.51 5.29 -8.80
C GLN A 211 23.71 3.97 -8.85
N ASP A 212 24.03 3.07 -7.93
CA ASP A 212 23.26 1.81 -7.78
C ASP A 212 22.02 2.05 -6.92
N ILE A 213 21.07 2.85 -7.43
CA ILE A 213 19.84 3.23 -6.75
C ILE A 213 18.61 3.05 -7.65
N ILE A 214 17.46 2.76 -7.06
CA ILE A 214 16.18 2.78 -7.77
C ILE A 214 15.65 4.22 -7.79
N ILE A 215 15.32 4.72 -9.00
CA ILE A 215 14.76 6.05 -9.21
C ILE A 215 13.26 5.92 -9.45
N SER A 216 12.49 6.63 -8.65
CA SER A 216 11.05 6.85 -8.81
C SER A 216 10.81 8.29 -9.24
N ILE A 217 9.80 8.53 -10.06
CA ILE A 217 9.41 9.88 -10.49
C ILE A 217 7.99 10.18 -10.03
N ASP A 218 7.85 11.22 -9.22
CA ASP A 218 6.55 11.74 -8.73
C ASP A 218 5.92 12.60 -9.85
N THR A 219 5.12 11.94 -10.69
CA THR A 219 4.39 12.58 -11.78
C THR A 219 3.14 11.78 -12.16
N PHE A 220 2.09 12.50 -12.58
CA PHE A 220 0.89 11.90 -13.18
C PHE A 220 0.86 12.10 -14.71
N ARG A 221 1.87 12.77 -15.31
CA ARG A 221 1.90 13.12 -16.74
C ARG A 221 2.57 12.02 -17.56
N GLY A 222 1.89 11.54 -18.59
CA GLY A 222 2.42 10.53 -19.50
C GLY A 222 3.69 10.97 -20.24
N GLU A 223 3.76 12.23 -20.67
CA GLU A 223 4.92 12.80 -21.35
C GLU A 223 6.16 12.84 -20.45
N VAL A 224 6.00 13.31 -19.20
CA VAL A 224 7.08 13.33 -18.21
C VAL A 224 7.52 11.90 -17.86
N ALA A 225 6.56 10.99 -17.65
CA ALA A 225 6.85 9.59 -17.36
C ALA A 225 7.64 8.93 -18.51
N ARG A 226 7.26 9.18 -19.77
CA ARG A 226 7.99 8.68 -20.95
C ARG A 226 9.43 9.16 -20.95
N ALA A 227 9.63 10.47 -20.86
CA ALA A 227 10.97 11.06 -20.84
C ALA A 227 11.83 10.50 -19.70
N ALA A 228 11.25 10.36 -18.50
CA ALA A 228 11.96 9.82 -17.35
C ALA A 228 12.32 8.34 -17.51
N LEU A 229 11.39 7.50 -17.95
CA LEU A 229 11.62 6.06 -18.17
C LEU A 229 12.65 5.78 -19.28
N GLU A 230 12.71 6.62 -20.30
CA GLU A 230 13.74 6.54 -21.36
C GLU A 230 15.12 6.96 -20.85
N ASN A 231 15.19 7.73 -19.77
CA ASN A 231 16.42 8.22 -19.16
C ASN A 231 16.77 7.58 -17.82
N GLY A 232 16.30 6.35 -17.55
CA GLY A 232 16.76 5.54 -16.42
C GLY A 232 15.87 5.56 -15.18
N ALA A 233 14.64 6.08 -15.26
CA ALA A 233 13.65 5.89 -14.20
C ALA A 233 13.14 4.43 -14.16
N HIS A 234 12.74 3.98 -12.99
CA HIS A 234 12.33 2.61 -12.73
C HIS A 234 10.85 2.49 -12.32
N ILE A 235 10.35 3.49 -11.59
CA ILE A 235 9.00 3.54 -11.00
C ILE A 235 8.38 4.90 -11.31
N ILE A 236 7.09 4.92 -11.60
CA ILE A 236 6.30 6.16 -11.64
C ILE A 236 5.41 6.21 -10.39
N ASN A 237 5.52 7.27 -9.62
CA ASN A 237 4.70 7.53 -8.45
C ASN A 237 3.55 8.45 -8.87
N ASP A 238 2.41 7.83 -9.19
CA ASP A 238 1.24 8.53 -9.72
C ASP A 238 0.26 8.89 -8.61
N ILE A 239 0.21 10.18 -8.27
CA ILE A 239 -0.73 10.74 -7.29
C ILE A 239 -2.18 10.79 -7.78
N GLY A 240 -2.45 10.41 -9.02
CA GLY A 240 -3.75 10.48 -9.69
C GLY A 240 -4.42 9.14 -9.94
N SER A 241 -3.83 8.02 -9.57
CA SER A 241 -4.37 6.68 -9.86
C SER A 241 -4.85 6.52 -11.30
N LEU A 242 -4.04 6.98 -12.27
CA LEU A 242 -4.27 6.92 -13.73
C LEU A 242 -5.47 7.76 -14.23
N GLN A 243 -6.00 8.68 -13.42
CA GLN A 243 -7.20 9.46 -13.75
C GLN A 243 -6.87 10.90 -14.14
N LEU A 244 -5.67 11.42 -13.89
CA LEU A 244 -5.30 12.82 -14.17
C LEU A 244 -4.76 13.02 -15.59
N ASP A 245 -4.14 11.99 -16.19
CA ASP A 245 -3.66 12.01 -17.57
C ASP A 245 -3.85 10.65 -18.24
N SER A 246 -4.70 10.61 -19.27
CA SER A 246 -4.98 9.39 -20.04
C SER A 246 -3.78 8.84 -20.82
N GLN A 247 -2.71 9.63 -21.00
CA GLN A 247 -1.49 9.21 -21.69
C GLN A 247 -0.55 8.41 -20.79
N LEU A 248 -0.72 8.49 -19.46
CA LEU A 248 0.19 7.82 -18.53
C LEU A 248 0.13 6.29 -18.66
N LEU A 249 -1.06 5.71 -18.64
CA LEU A 249 -1.23 4.25 -18.67
C LEU A 249 -0.65 3.60 -19.94
N PRO A 250 -0.88 4.10 -21.17
CA PRO A 250 -0.21 3.62 -22.36
C PRO A 250 1.33 3.60 -22.26
N VAL A 251 1.92 4.62 -21.65
CA VAL A 251 3.38 4.71 -21.43
C VAL A 251 3.86 3.62 -20.48
N LEU A 252 3.16 3.42 -19.36
CA LEU A 252 3.51 2.39 -18.38
C LEU A 252 3.47 0.99 -18.99
N VAL A 253 2.44 0.70 -19.79
CA VAL A 253 2.29 -0.58 -20.49
C VAL A 253 3.41 -0.77 -21.51
N GLU A 254 3.69 0.22 -22.36
CA GLU A 254 4.76 0.18 -23.37
C GLU A 254 6.15 -0.05 -22.74
N LYS A 255 6.45 0.68 -21.66
CA LYS A 255 7.76 0.63 -20.99
C LYS A 255 7.86 -0.50 -19.96
N GLN A 256 6.79 -1.25 -19.70
CA GLN A 256 6.71 -2.26 -18.63
C GLN A 256 7.19 -1.71 -17.28
N ALA A 257 6.88 -0.46 -16.99
CA ALA A 257 7.31 0.25 -15.79
C ALA A 257 6.45 -0.15 -14.60
N SER A 258 7.02 -0.08 -13.40
CA SER A 258 6.25 -0.18 -12.15
C SER A 258 5.57 1.15 -11.84
N VAL A 259 4.40 1.07 -11.21
CA VAL A 259 3.62 2.24 -10.82
C VAL A 259 3.16 2.16 -9.37
N ILE A 260 3.22 3.28 -8.69
CA ILE A 260 2.55 3.49 -7.41
C ILE A 260 1.23 4.19 -7.71
N LEU A 261 0.10 3.54 -7.40
CA LEU A 261 -1.23 4.10 -7.53
C LEU A 261 -1.67 4.69 -6.20
N MET A 262 -1.74 6.03 -6.13
CA MET A 262 -2.13 6.71 -4.90
C MET A 262 -3.58 7.19 -4.94
N HIS A 263 -4.36 6.81 -3.92
CA HIS A 263 -5.72 7.28 -3.75
C HIS A 263 -5.80 8.78 -3.41
N ASN A 264 -6.52 9.56 -4.24
CA ASN A 264 -6.57 11.02 -4.15
C ASN A 264 -7.96 11.60 -4.44
N ARG A 265 -8.77 11.89 -3.40
CA ARG A 265 -10.04 12.64 -3.56
C ARG A 265 -9.87 14.16 -3.51
N MET A 266 -8.67 14.68 -3.33
CA MET A 266 -8.42 16.12 -3.33
C MET A 266 -8.49 16.71 -4.76
N GLN A 267 -8.04 15.93 -5.75
CA GLN A 267 -7.98 16.34 -7.16
C GLN A 267 -8.98 15.60 -8.05
N ILE A 268 -9.33 14.36 -7.73
CA ILE A 268 -10.12 13.48 -8.59
C ILE A 268 -11.61 13.57 -8.27
N ARG A 269 -11.98 13.42 -7.00
CA ARG A 269 -13.36 13.43 -6.50
C ARG A 269 -13.53 14.50 -5.43
N THR A 270 -13.20 15.74 -5.76
CA THR A 270 -13.22 16.86 -4.82
C THR A 270 -14.60 17.05 -4.20
N GLY A 271 -14.65 17.04 -2.86
CA GLY A 271 -15.90 17.27 -2.11
C GLY A 271 -16.82 16.06 -1.94
N GLU A 272 -16.55 14.92 -2.57
CA GLU A 272 -17.32 13.71 -2.32
C GLU A 272 -17.04 13.15 -0.91
N PRO A 273 -18.08 12.96 -0.06
CA PRO A 273 -17.90 12.41 1.27
C PRO A 273 -17.61 10.91 1.22
N TYR A 274 -16.80 10.42 2.16
CA TYR A 274 -16.64 8.98 2.39
C TYR A 274 -17.87 8.43 3.14
N ARG A 275 -18.38 7.29 2.69
CA ARG A 275 -19.41 6.50 3.42
C ARG A 275 -18.74 5.60 4.45
N ASP A 276 -17.72 4.88 4.02
CA ASP A 276 -16.79 4.10 4.84
C ASP A 276 -15.39 4.36 4.29
N LEU A 277 -14.60 5.18 5.00
CA LEU A 277 -13.32 5.69 4.51
C LEU A 277 -12.41 4.58 3.96
N VAL A 278 -12.26 3.49 4.71
CA VAL A 278 -11.33 2.41 4.32
C VAL A 278 -11.89 1.60 3.17
N ALA A 279 -13.17 1.23 3.24
CA ALA A 279 -13.81 0.45 2.19
C ALA A 279 -13.91 1.22 0.86
N ASP A 280 -14.22 2.51 0.90
CA ASP A 280 -14.28 3.35 -0.30
C ASP A 280 -12.91 3.45 -0.97
N ILE A 281 -11.82 3.65 -0.17
CA ILE A 281 -10.45 3.71 -0.71
C ILE A 281 -10.03 2.35 -1.29
N ILE A 282 -10.36 1.24 -0.62
CA ILE A 282 -10.07 -0.11 -1.15
C ILE A 282 -10.77 -0.29 -2.51
N THR A 283 -12.05 0.05 -2.61
CA THR A 283 -12.80 -0.06 -3.87
C THR A 283 -12.20 0.78 -4.98
N GLU A 284 -11.84 2.05 -4.70
CA GLU A 284 -11.27 2.95 -5.70
C GLU A 284 -9.87 2.53 -6.16
N LEU A 285 -9.06 1.96 -5.27
CA LEU A 285 -7.77 1.38 -5.64
C LEU A 285 -7.95 0.07 -6.41
N GLU A 286 -8.93 -0.76 -6.05
CA GLU A 286 -9.26 -1.99 -6.80
C GLU A 286 -9.68 -1.67 -8.23
N ASP A 287 -10.52 -0.65 -8.43
CA ASP A 287 -10.92 -0.17 -9.75
C ASP A 287 -9.71 0.32 -10.57
N ALA A 288 -8.79 1.08 -9.94
CA ALA A 288 -7.56 1.56 -10.59
C ALA A 288 -6.62 0.39 -10.98
N ILE A 289 -6.46 -0.58 -10.09
CA ILE A 289 -5.69 -1.82 -10.37
C ILE A 289 -6.33 -2.58 -11.54
N GLY A 290 -7.66 -2.77 -11.50
CA GLY A 290 -8.40 -3.44 -12.57
C GLY A 290 -8.20 -2.76 -13.91
N HIS A 291 -8.37 -1.43 -13.96
CA HIS A 291 -8.14 -0.63 -15.16
C HIS A 291 -6.71 -0.78 -15.72
N ALA A 292 -5.69 -0.75 -14.85
CA ALA A 292 -4.30 -0.92 -15.27
C ALA A 292 -4.04 -2.32 -15.86
N VAL A 293 -4.57 -3.37 -15.19
CA VAL A 293 -4.38 -4.76 -15.62
C VAL A 293 -5.13 -5.05 -16.93
N GLU A 294 -6.36 -4.55 -17.09
CA GLU A 294 -7.16 -4.67 -18.31
C GLU A 294 -6.48 -3.99 -19.51
N ALA A 295 -5.77 -2.90 -19.28
CA ALA A 295 -4.97 -2.22 -20.30
C ALA A 295 -3.66 -2.94 -20.65
N GLY A 296 -3.28 -3.99 -19.91
CA GLY A 296 -2.10 -4.82 -20.18
C GLY A 296 -0.89 -4.55 -19.29
N LEU A 297 -1.01 -3.73 -18.24
CA LEU A 297 0.05 -3.60 -17.24
C LEU A 297 0.06 -4.84 -16.33
N PRO A 298 1.19 -5.56 -16.18
CA PRO A 298 1.26 -6.71 -15.29
C PRO A 298 0.93 -6.32 -13.84
N GLY A 299 0.06 -7.11 -13.20
CA GLY A 299 -0.40 -6.79 -11.86
C GLY A 299 0.71 -6.78 -10.79
N ASP A 300 1.82 -7.47 -11.00
CA ASP A 300 3.00 -7.48 -10.12
C ASP A 300 3.84 -6.20 -10.21
N LYS A 301 3.58 -5.33 -11.20
CA LYS A 301 4.19 -4.00 -11.34
C LYS A 301 3.49 -2.90 -10.52
N ILE A 302 2.39 -3.22 -9.85
CA ILE A 302 1.55 -2.24 -9.16
C ILE A 302 1.83 -2.26 -7.66
N ILE A 303 2.12 -1.07 -7.12
CA ILE A 303 2.23 -0.74 -5.70
C ILE A 303 1.06 0.20 -5.37
N ILE A 304 0.51 0.16 -4.18
CA ILE A 304 -0.62 1.03 -3.78
C ILE A 304 -0.22 1.98 -2.65
N ASP A 305 -0.79 3.19 -2.66
CA ASP A 305 -0.74 4.15 -1.55
C ASP A 305 -2.17 4.62 -1.20
N PRO A 306 -2.67 4.38 0.02
CA PRO A 306 -3.96 4.89 0.49
C PRO A 306 -4.08 6.42 0.50
N GLY A 307 -2.99 7.16 0.25
CA GLY A 307 -2.98 8.61 0.05
C GLY A 307 -3.25 9.41 1.32
N ILE A 308 -2.46 9.20 2.36
CA ILE A 308 -2.54 10.02 3.60
C ILE A 308 -2.37 11.49 3.25
N GLY A 309 -3.29 12.35 3.74
CA GLY A 309 -3.25 13.81 3.51
C GLY A 309 -4.00 14.28 2.24
N PHE A 310 -4.39 13.40 1.35
CA PHE A 310 -5.05 13.76 0.09
C PHE A 310 -6.57 13.58 0.18
N GLY A 311 -7.28 14.67 0.51
CA GLY A 311 -8.75 14.70 0.63
C GLY A 311 -9.30 13.96 1.86
N LYS A 312 -8.51 13.85 2.94
CA LYS A 312 -8.90 13.16 4.17
C LYS A 312 -8.74 14.07 5.38
N THR A 313 -9.66 13.93 6.35
CA THR A 313 -9.58 14.65 7.62
C THR A 313 -8.41 14.15 8.48
N PRO A 314 -7.93 14.90 9.48
CA PRO A 314 -6.90 14.44 10.40
C PRO A 314 -7.26 13.13 11.10
N GLY A 315 -8.52 12.98 11.52
CA GLY A 315 -9.05 11.73 12.08
C GLY A 315 -9.05 10.58 11.08
N GLY A 316 -9.40 10.85 9.81
CA GLY A 316 -9.34 9.90 8.72
C GLY A 316 -7.92 9.40 8.44
N ASN A 317 -6.92 10.31 8.44
CA ASN A 317 -5.52 9.93 8.26
C ASN A 317 -5.00 9.02 9.39
N ARG A 318 -5.36 9.31 10.65
CA ARG A 318 -5.03 8.44 11.78
C ARG A 318 -5.74 7.08 11.70
N LEU A 319 -6.99 7.05 11.22
CA LEU A 319 -7.73 5.80 11.01
C LEU A 319 -7.07 4.95 9.91
N LEU A 320 -6.60 5.56 8.83
CA LEU A 320 -5.87 4.84 7.77
C LEU A 320 -4.60 4.18 8.30
N LEU A 321 -3.78 4.89 9.09
CA LEU A 321 -2.60 4.29 9.72
C LEU A 321 -2.98 3.11 10.62
N LYS A 322 -4.04 3.24 11.42
CA LYS A 322 -4.53 2.19 12.31
C LYS A 322 -5.04 0.96 11.54
N ARG A 323 -5.69 1.17 10.40
CA ARG A 323 -6.34 0.12 9.59
C ARG A 323 -5.58 -0.19 8.30
N LEU A 324 -4.30 0.13 8.24
CA LEU A 324 -3.50 -0.07 7.04
C LEU A 324 -3.47 -1.53 6.58
N GLY A 325 -3.48 -2.46 7.51
CA GLY A 325 -3.53 -3.90 7.22
C GLY A 325 -4.74 -4.36 6.41
N ASP A 326 -5.83 -3.58 6.39
CA ASP A 326 -7.03 -3.90 5.60
C ASP A 326 -6.73 -3.83 4.09
N PHE A 327 -5.80 -2.97 3.67
CA PHE A 327 -5.39 -2.81 2.27
C PHE A 327 -4.61 -4.01 1.72
N ARG A 328 -4.10 -4.89 2.58
CA ARG A 328 -3.48 -6.15 2.18
C ARG A 328 -4.44 -7.04 1.39
N SER A 329 -5.75 -6.88 1.57
CA SER A 329 -6.77 -7.57 0.79
C SER A 329 -6.65 -7.35 -0.73
N LEU A 330 -6.03 -6.24 -1.17
CA LEU A 330 -5.75 -5.94 -2.58
C LEU A 330 -4.59 -6.76 -3.16
N GLY A 331 -3.79 -7.45 -2.33
CA GLY A 331 -2.67 -8.29 -2.76
C GLY A 331 -1.54 -7.53 -3.43
N LYS A 332 -1.39 -6.25 -3.11
CA LYS A 332 -0.35 -5.35 -3.63
C LYS A 332 0.55 -4.87 -2.50
N PRO A 333 1.84 -4.60 -2.78
CA PRO A 333 2.69 -3.91 -1.84
C PRO A 333 2.11 -2.54 -1.47
N ILE A 334 2.30 -2.14 -0.21
CA ILE A 334 1.73 -0.91 0.34
C ILE A 334 2.84 0.10 0.58
N LEU A 335 2.72 1.27 -0.04
CA LEU A 335 3.53 2.44 0.24
C LEU A 335 2.76 3.40 1.15
N ILE A 336 3.46 4.03 2.09
CA ILE A 336 2.93 5.08 2.96
C ILE A 336 3.82 6.30 2.98
N GLY A 337 3.26 7.45 2.61
CA GLY A 337 3.88 8.77 2.75
C GLY A 337 3.21 9.60 3.83
N ALA A 338 3.65 9.50 5.09
CA ALA A 338 3.10 10.25 6.22
C ALA A 338 3.99 11.40 6.71
N SER A 339 5.25 11.44 6.24
CA SER A 339 6.30 12.32 6.74
C SER A 339 5.94 13.81 6.65
N ARG A 340 6.03 14.51 7.77
CA ARG A 340 5.80 15.96 7.96
C ARG A 340 4.40 16.46 7.53
N LYS A 341 3.44 15.55 7.27
CA LYS A 341 2.09 15.93 6.81
C LYS A 341 1.28 16.67 7.86
N SER A 342 0.33 17.50 7.41
CA SER A 342 -0.46 18.43 8.23
C SER A 342 -1.23 17.76 9.36
N PHE A 343 -1.69 16.51 9.19
CA PHE A 343 -2.41 15.78 10.24
C PHE A 343 -1.55 15.57 11.50
N ILE A 344 -0.20 15.45 11.35
CA ILE A 344 0.74 15.35 12.48
C ILE A 344 0.76 16.68 13.24
N GLY A 345 0.98 17.79 12.51
CA GLY A 345 0.98 19.13 13.10
C GLY A 345 -0.34 19.46 13.80
N GLN A 346 -1.47 19.14 13.17
CA GLN A 346 -2.80 19.34 13.77
C GLN A 346 -3.07 18.45 15.00
N THR A 347 -2.42 17.27 15.06
CA THR A 347 -2.55 16.38 16.22
C THR A 347 -1.71 16.83 17.40
N LEU A 348 -0.50 17.35 17.12
CA LEU A 348 0.50 17.67 18.14
C LEU A 348 0.59 19.18 18.44
N GLY A 349 -0.04 20.05 17.64
CA GLY A 349 0.09 21.49 17.75
C GLY A 349 1.46 22.00 17.26
N LEU A 350 2.04 21.38 16.20
CA LEU A 350 3.42 21.60 15.77
C LEU A 350 3.52 22.18 14.36
N GLU A 351 4.47 23.07 14.16
CA GLU A 351 4.86 23.56 12.84
C GLU A 351 5.58 22.48 12.00
N VAL A 352 5.71 22.69 10.69
CA VAL A 352 6.20 21.67 9.76
C VAL A 352 7.60 21.15 10.09
N ASN A 353 8.48 22.02 10.59
CA ASN A 353 9.87 21.69 10.93
C ASN A 353 10.01 20.94 12.27
N GLU A 354 8.94 20.90 13.07
CA GLU A 354 8.91 20.27 14.40
C GLU A 354 8.19 18.91 14.38
N ARG A 355 7.90 18.36 13.18
CA ARG A 355 7.10 17.13 13.02
C ARG A 355 7.93 15.86 12.90
N LEU A 356 9.21 15.89 13.26
CA LEU A 356 10.09 14.73 13.09
C LEU A 356 9.60 13.53 13.90
N GLU A 357 9.42 13.68 15.22
CA GLU A 357 9.01 12.59 16.11
C GLU A 357 7.63 12.03 15.74
N GLY A 358 6.69 12.91 15.38
CA GLY A 358 5.37 12.50 14.88
C GLY A 358 5.45 11.75 13.56
N SER A 359 6.39 12.11 12.68
CA SER A 359 6.65 11.39 11.42
C SER A 359 7.24 10.01 11.69
N LEU A 360 8.21 9.90 12.61
CA LEU A 360 8.84 8.65 13.00
C LEU A 360 7.84 7.69 13.69
N ALA A 361 6.97 8.23 14.54
CA ALA A 361 5.89 7.45 15.13
C ALA A 361 4.93 6.90 14.05
N ALA A 362 4.57 7.74 13.06
CA ALA A 362 3.74 7.31 11.94
C ALA A 362 4.42 6.23 11.07
N VAL A 363 5.75 6.31 10.88
CA VAL A 363 6.55 5.28 10.21
C VAL A 363 6.47 3.95 10.96
N ALA A 364 6.76 3.94 12.27
CA ALA A 364 6.69 2.71 13.07
C ALA A 364 5.28 2.08 13.03
N ILE A 365 4.22 2.90 13.20
CA ILE A 365 2.83 2.43 13.14
C ILE A 365 2.50 1.86 11.75
N ALA A 366 2.95 2.51 10.67
CA ALA A 366 2.72 2.04 9.31
C ALA A 366 3.37 0.67 9.07
N ILE A 367 4.61 0.48 9.49
CA ILE A 367 5.35 -0.78 9.39
C ILE A 367 4.64 -1.89 10.18
N MET A 368 4.29 -1.63 11.44
CA MET A 368 3.57 -2.58 12.28
C MET A 368 2.22 -3.00 11.68
N ASN A 369 1.60 -2.14 10.90
CA ASN A 369 0.33 -2.38 10.21
C ASN A 369 0.51 -2.80 8.74
N GLY A 370 1.72 -3.11 8.30
CA GLY A 370 1.99 -3.81 7.04
C GLY A 370 2.37 -2.94 5.87
N ALA A 371 2.96 -1.76 6.08
CA ALA A 371 3.63 -1.00 5.02
C ALA A 371 4.90 -1.75 4.56
N ASP A 372 5.07 -1.86 3.24
CA ASP A 372 6.27 -2.43 2.62
C ASP A 372 7.29 -1.34 2.30
N ILE A 373 6.81 -0.11 2.02
CA ILE A 373 7.63 1.04 1.66
C ILE A 373 7.16 2.26 2.46
N VAL A 374 8.10 3.03 3.02
CA VAL A 374 7.81 4.31 3.66
C VAL A 374 8.49 5.46 2.90
N ARG A 375 7.69 6.45 2.47
CA ARG A 375 8.14 7.63 1.73
C ARG A 375 8.37 8.79 2.69
N VAL A 376 9.62 9.24 2.83
CA VAL A 376 10.08 10.09 3.93
C VAL A 376 11.02 11.22 3.50
N HIS A 377 11.04 12.33 4.26
CA HIS A 377 12.01 13.43 4.10
C HIS A 377 13.29 13.16 4.91
N ASP A 378 13.15 12.60 6.11
CA ASP A 378 14.23 12.38 7.08
C ASP A 378 14.70 10.91 7.00
N VAL A 379 15.53 10.62 5.98
CA VAL A 379 15.92 9.26 5.62
C VAL A 379 16.64 8.55 6.76
N GLU A 380 17.72 9.13 7.30
CA GLU A 380 18.54 8.51 8.35
C GLU A 380 17.73 8.12 9.59
N ALA A 381 16.94 9.07 10.10
CA ALA A 381 16.11 8.84 11.28
C ALA A 381 15.01 7.78 10.99
N SER A 382 14.38 7.84 9.81
CA SER A 382 13.36 6.87 9.39
C SER A 382 13.95 5.48 9.18
N LYS A 383 15.18 5.36 8.64
CA LYS A 383 15.89 4.09 8.47
C LYS A 383 16.15 3.42 9.81
N ARG A 384 16.61 4.17 10.81
CA ARG A 384 16.82 3.64 12.18
C ARG A 384 15.52 3.12 12.79
N VAL A 385 14.42 3.88 12.66
CA VAL A 385 13.09 3.47 13.16
C VAL A 385 12.59 2.26 12.40
N ALA A 386 12.69 2.22 11.07
CA ALA A 386 12.26 1.09 10.27
C ALA A 386 13.03 -0.18 10.65
N THR A 387 14.36 -0.10 10.73
CA THR A 387 15.20 -1.23 11.12
C THR A 387 14.80 -1.77 12.49
N MET A 388 14.62 -0.90 13.50
CA MET A 388 14.22 -1.32 14.84
C MET A 388 12.83 -1.96 14.83
N THR A 389 11.89 -1.37 14.09
CA THR A 389 10.51 -1.90 14.00
C THR A 389 10.49 -3.26 13.30
N ASP A 390 11.20 -3.41 12.18
CA ASP A 390 11.32 -4.68 11.45
C ASP A 390 11.92 -5.78 12.34
N MET A 391 13.00 -5.49 13.07
CA MET A 391 13.61 -6.44 14.01
C MET A 391 12.63 -6.89 15.10
N VAL A 392 11.88 -5.95 15.70
CA VAL A 392 10.86 -6.29 16.70
C VAL A 392 9.73 -7.13 16.09
N MET A 393 9.33 -6.86 14.85
CA MET A 393 8.27 -7.63 14.17
C MET A 393 8.73 -9.03 13.75
N GLN A 394 10.02 -9.21 13.50
CA GLN A 394 10.64 -10.47 13.09
C GLN A 394 11.17 -11.28 14.28
N GLU A 395 11.27 -10.64 15.46
CA GLU A 395 11.78 -11.33 16.65
C GLU A 395 10.94 -12.55 16.98
N ASN A 396 11.66 -13.62 17.19
CA ASN A 396 11.09 -14.90 17.49
C ASN A 396 11.26 -15.16 19.01
N GLY A 397 10.17 -14.98 19.77
CA GLY A 397 10.14 -15.31 21.20
C GLY A 397 10.27 -16.80 21.47
#